data_55a6cc6b381ab72b12ae1219fed877cc
#
_entry.id   55a6cc6b381ab72b12ae1219fed877cc
#
_cell.length_a   1.000
_cell.length_b   1.000
_cell.length_c   1.000
_cell.angle_alpha   90.00
_cell.angle_beta   90.00
_cell.angle_gamma   90.00
#
_symmetry.space_group_name_H-M   'P 1'
#
loop_
_entity.id
_entity.type
_entity.pdbx_description
1 polymer ?
#
loop_
_entity_poly.entity_id
_entity_poly.type
_entity_poly.pdbx_seq_one_letter_code
_entity_poly.pdbx_strand_id
1 'polypeptide(L)'
;MDRIAMLHEILAANPMDSFARYGLAIEHSNAGDYETSMTEFATLFKNTPDYTPGYLMAAQTLVKASRHDEAKKMLVDGIASAKKTGNDHALSEIEAMLEELG
;
A
#
# COMPACT_ATOMS: atom_id res chain seq x y z
N MET A 1 -4.38 -23.94 4.89
CA MET A 1 -3.40 -22.85 5.15
C MET A 1 -4.09 -21.52 4.89
N ASP A 2 -3.96 -20.58 5.79
CA ASP A 2 -4.54 -19.28 5.56
C ASP A 2 -3.69 -18.45 4.59
N ARG A 3 -4.26 -17.34 4.11
CA ARG A 3 -3.63 -16.52 3.09
C ARG A 3 -2.36 -15.83 3.60
N ILE A 4 -2.35 -15.40 4.86
CA ILE A 4 -1.17 -14.76 5.46
C ILE A 4 0.00 -15.75 5.51
N ALA A 5 -0.24 -16.98 5.97
CA ALA A 5 0.79 -18.02 6.02
C ALA A 5 1.32 -18.33 4.62
N MET A 6 0.44 -18.42 3.63
CA MET A 6 0.83 -18.68 2.24
C MET A 6 1.72 -17.56 1.70
N LEU A 7 1.37 -16.31 1.97
CA LEU A 7 2.17 -15.16 1.53
C LEU A 7 3.53 -15.12 2.20
N HIS A 8 3.62 -15.49 3.48
CA HIS A 8 4.91 -15.62 4.17
C HIS A 8 5.80 -16.68 3.52
N GLU A 9 5.23 -17.79 3.09
CA GLU A 9 6.00 -18.82 2.39
C GLU A 9 6.54 -18.31 1.05
N ILE A 10 5.73 -17.58 0.30
CA ILE A 10 6.18 -16.98 -0.96
C ILE A 10 7.33 -16.02 -0.71
N LEU A 11 7.22 -15.16 0.30
CA LEU A 11 8.25 -14.17 0.64
C LEU A 11 9.50 -14.82 1.21
N ALA A 12 9.38 -15.97 1.90
CA ALA A 12 10.56 -16.70 2.36
C ALA A 12 11.37 -17.22 1.18
N ALA A 13 10.72 -17.66 0.12
CA ALA A 13 11.37 -18.11 -1.11
C ALA A 13 11.88 -16.94 -1.98
N ASN A 14 11.14 -15.83 -1.98
CA ASN A 14 11.50 -14.65 -2.77
C ASN A 14 11.14 -13.37 -1.99
N PRO A 15 12.08 -12.85 -1.16
CA PRO A 15 11.82 -11.66 -0.34
C PRO A 15 11.50 -10.39 -1.13
N MET A 16 11.86 -10.36 -2.42
CA MET A 16 11.64 -9.21 -3.29
C MET A 16 10.34 -9.31 -4.10
N ASP A 17 9.51 -10.31 -3.85
CA ASP A 17 8.21 -10.44 -4.53
C ASP A 17 7.27 -9.33 -4.06
N SER A 18 7.19 -8.26 -4.85
CA SER A 18 6.39 -7.07 -4.51
C SER A 18 4.90 -7.38 -4.44
N PHE A 19 4.39 -8.20 -5.33
CA PHE A 19 2.97 -8.55 -5.34
C PHE A 19 2.59 -9.33 -4.07
N ALA A 20 3.44 -10.25 -3.64
CA ALA A 20 3.19 -11.01 -2.40
C ALA A 20 3.24 -10.11 -1.18
N ARG A 21 4.18 -9.17 -1.13
CA ARG A 21 4.27 -8.22 0.00
C ARG A 21 3.08 -7.27 0.03
N TYR A 22 2.67 -6.79 -1.12
CA TYR A 22 1.45 -5.98 -1.26
C TYR A 22 0.23 -6.75 -0.73
N GLY A 23 0.08 -8.02 -1.14
CA GLY A 23 -0.99 -8.89 -0.64
C GLY A 23 -0.94 -9.07 0.87
N LEU A 24 0.24 -9.28 1.44
CA LEU A 24 0.42 -9.43 2.88
C LEU A 24 0.02 -8.16 3.63
N ALA A 25 0.42 -7.00 3.14
CA ALA A 25 0.04 -5.72 3.74
C ALA A 25 -1.48 -5.55 3.76
N ILE A 26 -2.16 -5.88 2.65
CA ILE A 26 -3.63 -5.81 2.55
C ILE A 26 -4.30 -6.76 3.53
N GLU A 27 -3.81 -8.00 3.64
CA GLU A 27 -4.40 -8.97 4.57
C GLU A 27 -4.31 -8.51 6.03
N HIS A 28 -3.18 -7.93 6.42
CA HIS A 28 -3.05 -7.35 7.77
C HIS A 28 -3.98 -6.16 7.97
N SER A 29 -4.12 -5.31 6.97
CA SER A 29 -5.06 -4.19 7.01
C SER A 29 -6.49 -4.68 7.23
N ASN A 30 -6.90 -5.69 6.47
CA ASN A 30 -8.24 -6.27 6.58
C ASN A 30 -8.48 -6.93 7.94
N ALA A 31 -7.43 -7.45 8.56
CA ALA A 31 -7.52 -8.05 9.90
C ALA A 31 -7.50 -7.00 11.03
N GLY A 32 -7.36 -5.72 10.71
CA GLY A 32 -7.28 -4.65 11.69
C GLY A 32 -5.90 -4.45 12.30
N ASP A 33 -4.90 -5.16 11.81
CA ASP A 33 -3.50 -5.02 12.26
C ASP A 33 -2.79 -3.98 11.41
N TYR A 34 -3.13 -2.70 11.67
CA TYR A 34 -2.67 -1.60 10.84
C TYR A 34 -1.17 -1.34 10.98
N GLU A 35 -0.60 -1.55 12.16
CA GLU A 35 0.85 -1.35 12.37
C GLU A 35 1.66 -2.33 11.54
N THR A 36 1.31 -3.62 11.57
CA THR A 36 1.99 -4.63 10.75
C THR A 36 1.77 -4.34 9.27
N SER A 37 0.55 -3.97 8.88
CA SER A 37 0.24 -3.59 7.50
C SER A 37 1.15 -2.47 7.01
N MET A 38 1.31 -1.40 7.79
CA MET A 38 2.15 -0.27 7.40
C MET A 38 3.63 -0.62 7.36
N THR A 39 4.08 -1.53 8.23
CA THR A 39 5.45 -2.06 8.16
C THR A 39 5.70 -2.78 6.84
N GLU A 40 4.74 -3.59 6.38
CA GLU A 40 4.84 -4.28 5.10
C GLU A 40 4.81 -3.31 3.92
N PHE A 41 3.95 -2.30 3.97
CA PHE A 41 3.93 -1.26 2.94
C PHE A 41 5.26 -0.50 2.89
N ALA A 42 5.86 -0.16 4.04
CA ALA A 42 7.14 0.53 4.07
C ALA A 42 8.24 -0.30 3.39
N THR A 43 8.26 -1.61 3.65
CA THR A 43 9.21 -2.51 3.00
C THR A 43 8.94 -2.59 1.48
N LEU A 44 7.67 -2.64 1.10
CA LEU A 44 7.27 -2.64 -0.31
C LEU A 44 7.83 -1.43 -1.04
N PHE A 45 7.66 -0.22 -0.49
CA PHE A 45 8.11 1.01 -1.13
C PHE A 45 9.62 1.17 -1.10
N LYS A 46 10.29 0.62 -0.09
CA LYS A 46 11.75 0.59 -0.04
C LYS A 46 12.31 -0.26 -1.19
N ASN A 47 11.68 -1.41 -1.43
CA ASN A 47 12.12 -2.35 -2.47
C ASN A 47 11.64 -1.94 -3.86
N THR A 48 10.43 -1.39 -3.96
CA THR A 48 9.77 -1.06 -5.22
C THR A 48 9.03 0.28 -5.08
N PRO A 49 9.77 1.41 -5.13
CA PRO A 49 9.15 2.74 -4.95
C PRO A 49 8.03 3.06 -5.93
N ASP A 50 8.06 2.44 -7.11
CA ASP A 50 7.08 2.68 -8.16
C ASP A 50 5.94 1.67 -8.18
N TYR A 51 5.73 0.95 -7.07
CA TYR A 51 4.58 0.05 -6.94
C TYR A 51 3.32 0.88 -6.66
N THR A 52 2.82 1.52 -7.70
CA THR A 52 1.76 2.54 -7.62
C THR A 52 0.51 2.09 -6.85
N PRO A 53 -0.05 0.86 -7.08
CA PRO A 53 -1.24 0.43 -6.33
C PRO A 53 -1.07 0.41 -4.81
N GLY A 54 0.15 0.28 -4.34
CA GLY A 54 0.46 0.23 -2.91
C GLY A 54 0.12 1.51 -2.19
N TYR A 55 0.29 2.66 -2.84
CA TYR A 55 0.06 3.97 -2.20
C TYR A 55 -1.40 4.18 -1.84
N LEU A 56 -2.33 3.80 -2.73
CA LEU A 56 -3.76 3.92 -2.46
C LEU A 56 -4.16 3.02 -1.29
N MET A 57 -3.71 1.77 -1.29
CA MET A 57 -4.05 0.82 -0.23
C MET A 57 -3.42 1.19 1.10
N ALA A 58 -2.19 1.70 1.09
CA ALA A 58 -1.54 2.21 2.30
C ALA A 58 -2.30 3.41 2.88
N ALA A 59 -2.75 4.32 2.01
CA ALA A 59 -3.55 5.46 2.43
C ALA A 59 -4.88 5.02 3.04
N GLN A 60 -5.56 4.05 2.44
CA GLN A 60 -6.81 3.51 2.99
C GLN A 60 -6.58 2.89 4.37
N THR A 61 -5.48 2.18 4.56
CA THR A 61 -5.09 1.61 5.85
C THR A 61 -4.88 2.70 6.89
N LEU A 62 -4.18 3.78 6.53
CA LEU A 62 -3.95 4.90 7.42
C LEU A 62 -5.26 5.61 7.82
N VAL A 63 -6.21 5.73 6.89
CA VAL A 63 -7.53 6.28 7.19
C VAL A 63 -8.26 5.40 8.20
N LYS A 64 -8.24 4.08 8.02
CA LYS A 64 -8.83 3.13 8.97
C LYS A 64 -8.21 3.25 10.36
N ALA A 65 -6.91 3.57 10.42
CA ALA A 65 -6.18 3.77 11.67
C ALA A 65 -6.35 5.19 12.24
N SER A 66 -7.19 6.02 11.63
CA SER A 66 -7.41 7.42 11.99
C SER A 66 -6.17 8.30 11.88
N ARG A 67 -5.27 7.96 10.96
CA ARG A 67 -4.02 8.68 10.71
C ARG A 67 -4.15 9.47 9.40
N HIS A 68 -5.03 10.47 9.39
CA HIS A 68 -5.44 11.17 8.16
C HIS A 68 -4.34 12.01 7.52
N ASP A 69 -3.48 12.69 8.30
CA ASP A 69 -2.39 13.48 7.75
C ASP A 69 -1.35 12.62 7.06
N GLU A 70 -1.05 11.46 7.63
CA GLU A 70 -0.15 10.50 7.01
C GLU A 70 -0.77 9.89 5.74
N ALA A 71 -2.09 9.68 5.74
CA ALA A 71 -2.80 9.20 4.56
C ALA A 71 -2.68 10.20 3.40
N LYS A 72 -2.84 11.49 3.68
CA LYS A 72 -2.69 12.54 2.65
C LYS A 72 -1.29 12.54 2.06
N LYS A 73 -0.26 12.42 2.91
CA LYS A 73 1.13 12.36 2.45
C LYS A 73 1.35 11.14 1.57
N MET A 74 0.80 10.00 1.96
CA MET A 74 0.90 8.76 1.18
C MET A 74 0.27 8.93 -0.20
N LEU A 75 -0.86 9.63 -0.28
CA LEU A 75 -1.53 9.89 -1.56
C LEU A 75 -0.71 10.84 -2.44
N VAL A 76 -0.07 11.85 -1.86
CA VAL A 76 0.83 12.73 -2.61
C VAL A 76 1.98 11.94 -3.22
N ASP A 77 2.59 11.04 -2.45
CA ASP A 77 3.64 10.16 -2.96
C ASP A 77 3.11 9.24 -4.07
N GLY A 78 1.87 8.77 -3.90
CA GLY A 78 1.19 7.94 -4.90
C GLY A 78 0.93 8.67 -6.21
N ILE A 79 0.60 9.97 -6.15
CA ILE A 79 0.42 10.80 -7.34
C ILE A 79 1.74 10.86 -8.13
N ALA A 80 2.85 11.10 -7.46
CA ALA A 80 4.16 11.12 -8.09
C ALA A 80 4.48 9.78 -8.76
N SER A 81 4.21 8.67 -8.08
CA SER A 81 4.40 7.33 -8.63
C SER A 81 3.51 7.07 -9.86
N ALA A 82 2.22 7.43 -9.76
CA ALA A 82 1.27 7.23 -10.86
C ALA A 82 1.69 8.02 -12.11
N LYS A 83 2.14 9.25 -11.93
CA LYS A 83 2.63 10.07 -13.05
C LYS A 83 3.89 9.47 -13.66
N LYS A 84 4.82 9.03 -12.83
CA LYS A 84 6.07 8.44 -13.29
C LYS A 84 5.85 7.17 -14.08
N THR A 85 4.90 6.33 -13.65
CA THR A 85 4.62 5.05 -14.30
C THR A 85 3.57 5.15 -15.43
N GLY A 86 2.98 6.33 -15.63
CA GLY A 86 1.94 6.51 -16.63
C GLY A 86 0.63 5.79 -16.27
N ASN A 87 0.36 5.58 -15.00
CA ASN A 87 -0.83 4.88 -14.55
C ASN A 87 -1.97 5.87 -14.29
N ASP A 88 -2.69 6.23 -15.35
CA ASP A 88 -3.75 7.24 -15.30
C ASP A 88 -4.94 6.81 -14.44
N HIS A 89 -5.26 5.51 -14.44
CA HIS A 89 -6.35 4.96 -13.63
C HIS A 89 -6.04 5.14 -12.14
N ALA A 90 -4.84 4.76 -11.71
CA ALA A 90 -4.42 4.93 -10.33
C ALA A 90 -4.36 6.41 -9.96
N LEU A 91 -3.88 7.27 -10.86
CA LEU A 91 -3.83 8.71 -10.62
C LEU A 91 -5.22 9.27 -10.30
N SER A 92 -6.22 8.91 -11.10
CA SER A 92 -7.60 9.37 -10.88
C SER A 92 -8.15 8.91 -9.53
N GLU A 93 -7.92 7.65 -9.16
CA GLU A 93 -8.38 7.12 -7.88
C GLU A 93 -7.70 7.80 -6.68
N ILE A 94 -6.39 8.03 -6.78
CA ILE A 94 -5.61 8.67 -5.72
C ILE A 94 -6.04 10.11 -5.55
N GLU A 95 -6.21 10.85 -6.64
CA GLU A 95 -6.66 12.25 -6.60
C GLU A 95 -8.06 12.36 -5.99
N ALA A 96 -8.97 11.46 -6.35
CA ALA A 96 -10.32 11.44 -5.79
C ALA A 96 -10.30 11.21 -4.28
N MET A 97 -9.49 10.27 -3.80
CA MET A 97 -9.38 10.02 -2.36
C MET A 97 -8.75 11.20 -1.62
N LEU A 98 -7.72 11.82 -2.20
CA LEU A 98 -7.09 13.00 -1.59
C LEU A 98 -8.09 14.15 -1.46
N GLU A 99 -8.93 14.36 -2.47
CA GLU A 99 -9.99 15.36 -2.42
C GLU A 99 -11.00 15.07 -1.31
N GLU A 100 -11.40 13.80 -1.14
CA GLU A 100 -12.31 13.39 -0.07
C GLU A 100 -11.74 13.67 1.33
N LEU A 101 -10.45 13.52 1.51
CA LEU A 101 -9.81 13.76 2.80
C LEU A 101 -9.64 15.25 3.12
N GLY A 102 -9.78 16.08 2.15
CA GLY A 102 -9.69 17.52 2.31
C GLY A 102 -8.29 18.05 2.28
#